data_72c900130ce8ba2bed7599c11c8413fb
#
_entry.id   72c900130ce8ba2bed7599c11c8413fb
#
_cell.length_a   1.000
_cell.length_b   1.000
_cell.length_c   1.000
_cell.angle_alpha   90.00
_cell.angle_beta   90.00
_cell.angle_gamma   90.00
#
_symmetry.space_group_name_H-M   'P 1'
#
loop_
_entity.id
_entity.type
_entity.pdbx_description
1 polymer ?
#
loop_
_entity_poly.entity_id
_entity_poly.type
_entity_poly.pdbx_seq_one_letter_code
_entity_poly.pdbx_strand_id
1 'polypeptide(L)'
;LPECAPATQGYELAEQSLRKRSRYESPRILDVERMTEEAGVSVSSVALSDTDVKALALAGGGFRPAVFMNERNPMVSSEQGRRFVLAHELCHLLHDRSYGRSLAMATGPWAPCGVEKRANAFAAMLLLPPALLEKHPTPKNPEEVRSLAATLRVGKRTLVNHLFNMGYIDAFRRERLLESL
;
A
#
# COMPACT_ATOMS: atom_id res chain seq x y z
N LEU A 1 11.93 21.44 -10.86
CA LEU A 1 12.29 20.03 -10.67
C LEU A 1 11.54 19.25 -11.75
N PRO A 2 12.18 18.31 -12.47
CA PRO A 2 11.44 17.46 -13.38
C PRO A 2 10.33 16.75 -12.59
N GLU A 3 9.10 16.74 -13.15
CA GLU A 3 7.97 16.02 -12.53
C GLU A 3 8.37 14.55 -12.36
N CYS A 4 8.68 14.18 -11.13
CA CYS A 4 8.97 12.81 -10.79
C CYS A 4 7.72 11.98 -11.09
N ALA A 5 7.85 10.85 -11.79
CA ALA A 5 6.71 10.01 -12.10
C ALA A 5 5.98 9.63 -10.79
N PRO A 6 4.62 9.65 -10.75
CA PRO A 6 3.87 9.43 -9.50
C PRO A 6 4.27 8.17 -8.73
N ALA A 7 4.62 7.09 -9.43
CA ALA A 7 5.08 5.86 -8.78
C ALA A 7 6.45 6.04 -8.10
N THR A 8 7.40 6.71 -8.72
CA THR A 8 8.71 7.01 -8.13
C THR A 8 8.55 7.86 -6.86
N GLN A 9 7.69 8.88 -6.92
CA GLN A 9 7.37 9.69 -5.75
C GLN A 9 6.80 8.84 -4.61
N GLY A 10 5.91 7.89 -4.89
CA GLY A 10 5.35 6.99 -3.90
C GLY A 10 6.42 6.14 -3.21
N TYR A 11 7.38 5.62 -3.96
CA TYR A 11 8.51 4.86 -3.42
C TYR A 11 9.39 5.70 -2.50
N GLU A 12 9.76 6.91 -2.92
CA GLU A 12 10.57 7.84 -2.12
C GLU A 12 9.88 8.20 -0.79
N LEU A 13 8.58 8.47 -0.81
CA LEU A 13 7.79 8.79 0.39
C LEU A 13 7.72 7.61 1.36
N ALA A 14 7.57 6.38 0.84
CA ALA A 14 7.59 5.18 1.66
C ALA A 14 8.95 4.94 2.31
N GLU A 15 10.05 5.11 1.56
CA GLU A 15 11.40 5.02 2.11
C GLU A 15 11.64 6.04 3.22
N GLN A 16 11.21 7.28 3.03
CA GLN A 16 11.31 8.31 4.07
C GLN A 16 10.56 7.91 5.34
N SER A 17 9.36 7.34 5.18
CA SER A 17 8.55 6.86 6.30
C SER A 17 9.20 5.70 7.03
N LEU A 18 9.80 4.75 6.30
CA LEU A 18 10.55 3.62 6.85
C LEU A 18 11.83 4.08 7.55
N ARG A 19 12.61 5.01 6.96
CA ARG A 19 13.85 5.54 7.57
C ARG A 19 13.59 6.23 8.90
N LYS A 20 12.48 6.94 9.05
CA LYS A 20 12.09 7.57 10.32
C LYS A 20 11.87 6.53 11.44
N ARG A 21 11.38 5.33 11.08
CA ARG A 21 11.11 4.23 12.03
C ARG A 21 12.31 3.33 12.27
N SER A 22 13.11 3.05 11.22
CA SER A 22 14.07 1.95 11.21
C SER A 22 15.42 2.25 11.85
N ARG A 23 15.58 3.30 12.63
CA ARG A 23 16.85 3.57 13.31
C ARG A 23 17.35 2.41 14.19
N TYR A 24 16.49 1.41 14.50
CA TYR A 24 16.80 0.32 15.43
C TYR A 24 16.19 -1.05 15.12
N GLU A 25 15.53 -1.26 13.97
CA GLU A 25 14.81 -2.52 13.73
C GLU A 25 15.29 -3.26 12.48
N SER A 26 15.50 -4.58 12.62
CA SER A 26 15.73 -5.47 11.46
C SER A 26 14.52 -5.47 10.52
N PRO A 27 14.70 -5.61 9.19
CA PRO A 27 13.60 -5.67 8.25
C PRO A 27 12.67 -6.85 8.56
N ARG A 28 11.45 -6.54 8.91
CA ARG A 28 10.36 -7.48 9.27
C ARG A 28 9.07 -7.08 8.58
N ILE A 29 8.11 -7.99 8.61
CA ILE A 29 6.75 -7.69 8.14
C ILE A 29 6.18 -6.55 8.99
N LEU A 30 5.86 -5.44 8.34
CA LEU A 30 5.36 -4.24 9.00
C LEU A 30 3.94 -4.46 9.53
N ASP A 31 3.70 -4.14 10.77
CA ASP A 31 2.36 -3.98 11.32
C ASP A 31 1.80 -2.61 10.93
N VAL A 32 1.00 -2.59 9.86
CA VAL A 32 0.45 -1.35 9.30
C VAL A 32 -0.63 -0.77 10.20
N GLU A 33 -1.42 -1.61 10.88
CA GLU A 33 -2.46 -1.15 11.80
C GLU A 33 -1.83 -0.38 12.96
N ARG A 34 -0.84 -0.99 13.60
CA ARG A 34 -0.06 -0.33 14.65
C ARG A 34 0.62 0.96 14.16
N MET A 35 1.21 0.94 12.96
CA MET A 35 1.82 2.15 12.37
C MET A 35 0.79 3.26 12.20
N THR A 36 -0.41 2.93 11.75
CA THR A 36 -1.50 3.88 11.54
C THR A 36 -1.98 4.48 12.87
N GLU A 37 -2.12 3.65 13.90
CA GLU A 37 -2.48 4.09 15.25
C GLU A 37 -1.42 5.01 15.86
N GLU A 38 -0.13 4.67 15.73
CA GLU A 38 1.01 5.49 16.18
C GLU A 38 1.08 6.83 15.45
N ALA A 39 0.60 6.89 14.19
CA ALA A 39 0.43 8.14 13.44
C ALA A 39 -0.79 8.97 13.90
N GLY A 40 -1.52 8.51 14.90
CA GLY A 40 -2.69 9.19 15.43
C GLY A 40 -3.96 9.04 14.58
N VAL A 41 -3.99 8.10 13.66
CA VAL A 41 -5.13 7.83 12.77
C VAL A 41 -6.02 6.75 13.39
N SER A 42 -7.34 6.97 13.42
CA SER A 42 -8.31 5.93 13.80
C SER A 42 -8.68 5.08 12.59
N VAL A 43 -8.84 3.77 12.80
CA VAL A 43 -9.27 2.83 11.77
C VAL A 43 -10.57 2.19 12.21
N SER A 44 -11.57 2.20 11.33
CA SER A 44 -12.88 1.59 11.57
C SER A 44 -13.38 0.85 10.33
N SER A 45 -14.24 -0.13 10.52
CA SER A 45 -14.91 -0.83 9.42
C SER A 45 -16.34 -0.29 9.26
N VAL A 46 -16.77 -0.14 8.01
CA VAL A 46 -18.11 0.32 7.64
C VAL A 46 -18.66 -0.51 6.48
N ALA A 47 -19.96 -0.71 6.41
CA ALA A 47 -20.62 -1.39 5.31
C ALA A 47 -21.19 -0.35 4.33
N LEU A 48 -20.39 0.08 3.35
CA LEU A 48 -20.90 0.99 2.30
C LEU A 48 -21.73 0.22 1.27
N SER A 49 -22.72 0.89 0.68
CA SER A 49 -23.54 0.31 -0.39
C SER A 49 -22.75 0.13 -1.68
N ASP A 50 -21.85 1.05 -1.98
CA ASP A 50 -20.95 0.98 -3.12
C ASP A 50 -19.75 0.07 -2.79
N THR A 51 -19.72 -1.11 -3.40
CA THR A 51 -18.67 -2.10 -3.19
C THR A 51 -17.36 -1.79 -3.95
N ASP A 52 -17.36 -0.83 -4.88
CA ASP A 52 -16.15 -0.40 -5.58
C ASP A 52 -15.28 0.51 -4.71
N VAL A 53 -15.88 1.18 -3.73
CA VAL A 53 -15.14 1.92 -2.69
C VAL A 53 -14.43 0.94 -1.78
N LYS A 54 -13.12 1.04 -1.66
CA LYS A 54 -12.30 0.23 -0.76
C LYS A 54 -12.24 0.83 0.64
N ALA A 55 -11.98 2.12 0.71
CA ALA A 55 -11.89 2.86 1.97
C ALA A 55 -12.16 4.35 1.77
N LEU A 56 -12.33 5.06 2.87
CA LEU A 56 -12.44 6.52 2.95
C LEU A 56 -11.37 7.03 3.91
N ALA A 57 -10.49 7.90 3.46
CA ALA A 57 -9.56 8.62 4.31
C ALA A 57 -10.10 10.03 4.61
N LEU A 58 -10.22 10.36 5.88
CA LEU A 58 -10.72 11.64 6.36
C LEU A 58 -9.71 12.31 7.26
N ALA A 59 -9.46 13.60 7.04
CA ALA A 59 -8.71 14.45 7.94
C ALA A 59 -9.23 15.87 7.90
N GLY A 60 -9.19 16.57 9.01
CA GLY A 60 -9.68 17.96 9.08
C GLY A 60 -9.24 18.68 10.34
N GLY A 61 -9.50 20.00 10.38
CA GLY A 61 -9.27 20.80 11.58
C GLY A 61 -10.26 20.40 12.67
N GLY A 62 -9.75 20.09 13.87
CA GLY A 62 -10.57 19.84 15.04
C GLY A 62 -11.01 18.38 15.28
N PHE A 63 -10.65 17.44 14.40
CA PHE A 63 -10.91 16.02 14.65
C PHE A 63 -9.72 15.13 14.26
N ARG A 64 -9.67 13.97 14.89
CA ARG A 64 -8.63 12.97 14.64
C ARG A 64 -8.77 12.41 13.22
N PRO A 65 -7.69 12.31 12.46
CA PRO A 65 -7.72 11.65 11.16
C PRO A 65 -8.25 10.21 11.28
N ALA A 66 -8.99 9.77 10.27
CA ALA A 66 -9.63 8.46 10.28
C ALA A 66 -9.58 7.78 8.91
N VAL A 67 -9.52 6.45 8.93
CA VAL A 67 -9.74 5.57 7.78
C VAL A 67 -10.94 4.68 8.06
N PHE A 68 -11.92 4.72 7.16
CA PHE A 68 -13.08 3.84 7.18
C PHE A 68 -12.93 2.79 6.08
N MET A 69 -12.70 1.54 6.49
CA MET A 69 -12.52 0.40 5.60
C MET A 69 -13.87 -0.18 5.21
N ASN A 70 -14.15 -0.30 3.90
CA ASN A 70 -15.41 -0.87 3.44
C ASN A 70 -15.37 -2.41 3.51
N GLU A 71 -16.00 -2.98 4.52
CA GLU A 71 -16.03 -4.43 4.73
C GLU A 71 -16.78 -5.21 3.62
N ARG A 72 -17.59 -4.53 2.79
CA ARG A 72 -18.26 -5.14 1.63
C ARG A 72 -17.36 -5.21 0.40
N ASN A 73 -16.21 -4.52 0.39
CA ASN A 73 -15.28 -4.63 -0.73
C ASN A 73 -14.48 -5.94 -0.61
N PRO A 74 -14.44 -6.80 -1.66
CA PRO A 74 -13.77 -8.10 -1.60
C PRO A 74 -12.27 -8.02 -1.28
N MET A 75 -11.61 -6.94 -1.67
CA MET A 75 -10.19 -6.74 -1.36
C MET A 75 -9.99 -6.52 0.14
N VAL A 76 -10.86 -5.75 0.78
CA VAL A 76 -10.78 -5.43 2.21
C VAL A 76 -11.13 -6.62 3.08
N SER A 77 -11.89 -7.60 2.56
CA SER A 77 -12.26 -8.81 3.29
C SER A 77 -11.07 -9.75 3.54
N SER A 78 -10.00 -9.65 2.76
CA SER A 78 -8.77 -10.42 2.99
C SER A 78 -7.78 -9.62 3.83
N GLU A 79 -7.02 -10.32 4.69
CA GLU A 79 -5.97 -9.70 5.49
C GLU A 79 -4.95 -8.95 4.62
N GLN A 80 -4.47 -9.59 3.55
CA GLN A 80 -3.49 -9.02 2.64
C GLN A 80 -4.02 -7.77 1.94
N GLY A 81 -5.26 -7.81 1.49
CA GLY A 81 -5.91 -6.67 0.84
C GLY A 81 -6.17 -5.53 1.83
N ARG A 82 -6.66 -5.85 3.03
CA ARG A 82 -6.88 -4.88 4.11
C ARG A 82 -5.58 -4.14 4.45
N ARG A 83 -4.47 -4.85 4.63
CA ARG A 83 -3.15 -4.26 4.88
C ARG A 83 -2.71 -3.33 3.75
N PHE A 84 -2.91 -3.74 2.49
CA PHE A 84 -2.56 -2.93 1.34
C PHE A 84 -3.40 -1.66 1.27
N VAL A 85 -4.72 -1.76 1.42
CA VAL A 85 -5.63 -0.61 1.41
C VAL A 85 -5.29 0.35 2.54
N LEU A 86 -5.03 -0.14 3.75
CA LEU A 86 -4.67 0.71 4.88
C LEU A 86 -3.34 1.47 4.64
N ALA A 87 -2.32 0.80 4.09
CA ALA A 87 -1.07 1.44 3.70
C ALA A 87 -1.26 2.50 2.60
N HIS A 88 -2.18 2.25 1.67
CA HIS A 88 -2.57 3.18 0.62
C HIS A 88 -3.25 4.44 1.20
N GLU A 89 -4.24 4.27 2.07
CA GLU A 89 -4.93 5.39 2.73
C GLU A 89 -3.99 6.21 3.63
N LEU A 90 -3.03 5.54 4.26
CA LEU A 90 -2.00 6.23 5.04
C LEU A 90 -1.16 7.17 4.18
N CYS A 91 -0.86 6.81 2.91
CA CYS A 91 -0.22 7.71 1.97
C CYS A 91 -1.02 9.01 1.78
N HIS A 92 -2.33 8.89 1.55
CA HIS A 92 -3.20 10.06 1.39
C HIS A 92 -3.19 10.95 2.64
N LEU A 93 -3.32 10.36 3.81
CA LEU A 93 -3.33 11.11 5.07
C LEU A 93 -2.00 11.80 5.38
N LEU A 94 -0.87 11.21 4.97
CA LEU A 94 0.46 11.77 5.25
C LEU A 94 0.93 12.78 4.20
N HIS A 95 0.54 12.61 2.92
CA HIS A 95 1.17 13.30 1.80
C HIS A 95 0.21 14.09 0.89
N ASP A 96 -1.09 13.76 0.89
CA ASP A 96 -2.08 14.47 0.05
C ASP A 96 -2.86 15.54 0.82
N ARG A 97 -2.71 15.55 2.13
CA ARG A 97 -3.25 16.60 2.99
C ARG A 97 -2.44 17.88 2.81
N SER A 98 -2.97 18.85 2.07
CA SER A 98 -2.36 20.18 2.00
C SER A 98 -2.52 20.92 3.33
N TYR A 99 -1.51 21.73 3.68
CA TYR A 99 -1.44 22.50 4.93
C TYR A 99 -2.77 23.14 5.34
N GLY A 100 -3.29 22.69 6.49
CA GLY A 100 -4.48 23.28 7.14
C GLY A 100 -5.82 22.99 6.45
N ARG A 101 -5.85 22.26 5.33
CA ARG A 101 -7.09 21.90 4.65
C ARG A 101 -7.58 20.51 5.07
N SER A 102 -8.90 20.36 5.07
CA SER A 102 -9.54 19.06 5.26
C SER A 102 -9.28 18.17 4.03
N LEU A 103 -9.04 16.88 4.28
CA LEU A 103 -8.99 15.82 3.28
C LEU A 103 -10.21 14.94 3.46
N ALA A 104 -10.94 14.72 2.36
CA ALA A 104 -11.90 13.63 2.26
C ALA A 104 -11.62 12.93 0.95
N MET A 105 -11.09 11.72 1.01
CA MET A 105 -10.73 10.93 -0.16
C MET A 105 -11.35 9.54 -0.09
N ALA A 106 -12.05 9.18 -1.16
CA ALA A 106 -12.55 7.83 -1.36
C ALA A 106 -11.66 7.12 -2.37
N THR A 107 -11.10 5.99 -1.99
CA THR A 107 -10.33 5.14 -2.90
C THR A 107 -11.28 4.34 -3.78
N GLY A 108 -11.33 4.73 -5.05
CA GLY A 108 -12.23 4.15 -6.05
C GLY A 108 -11.79 4.48 -7.47
N PRO A 109 -12.53 4.03 -8.49
CA PRO A 109 -12.14 4.17 -9.90
C PRO A 109 -12.16 5.61 -10.42
N TRP A 110 -12.77 6.55 -9.69
CA TRP A 110 -12.88 7.98 -10.06
C TRP A 110 -11.79 8.87 -9.47
N ALA A 111 -10.94 8.35 -8.60
CA ALA A 111 -9.86 9.12 -8.03
C ALA A 111 -8.79 9.50 -9.08
N PRO A 112 -8.08 10.65 -8.95
CA PRO A 112 -7.07 11.07 -9.93
C PRO A 112 -5.96 10.03 -10.09
N CYS A 113 -5.74 9.56 -11.31
CA CYS A 113 -4.84 8.45 -11.62
C CYS A 113 -3.41 8.63 -11.07
N GLY A 114 -2.87 9.85 -11.10
CA GLY A 114 -1.52 10.12 -10.58
C GLY A 114 -1.42 9.96 -9.06
N VAL A 115 -2.44 10.43 -8.33
CA VAL A 115 -2.54 10.33 -6.87
C VAL A 115 -2.63 8.87 -6.47
N GLU A 116 -3.51 8.11 -7.13
CA GLU A 116 -3.69 6.68 -6.89
C GLU A 116 -2.43 5.86 -7.21
N LYS A 117 -1.74 6.15 -8.32
CA LYS A 117 -0.46 5.50 -8.67
C LYS A 117 0.60 5.74 -7.60
N ARG A 118 0.69 6.96 -7.06
CA ARG A 118 1.59 7.29 -5.97
C ARG A 118 1.26 6.51 -4.70
N ALA A 119 -0.01 6.49 -4.29
CA ALA A 119 -0.45 5.78 -3.10
C ALA A 119 -0.27 4.26 -3.22
N ASN A 120 -0.52 3.69 -4.40
CA ASN A 120 -0.27 2.26 -4.67
C ASN A 120 1.24 1.92 -4.59
N ALA A 121 2.10 2.77 -5.14
CA ALA A 121 3.56 2.60 -5.07
C ALA A 121 4.07 2.74 -3.64
N PHE A 122 3.56 3.73 -2.90
CA PHE A 122 3.84 3.90 -1.48
C PHE A 122 3.47 2.64 -0.68
N ALA A 123 2.25 2.13 -0.85
CA ALA A 123 1.79 0.94 -0.14
C ALA A 123 2.64 -0.29 -0.46
N ALA A 124 2.98 -0.51 -1.74
CA ALA A 124 3.82 -1.63 -2.14
C ALA A 124 5.22 -1.55 -1.52
N MET A 125 5.89 -0.40 -1.57
CA MET A 125 7.21 -0.19 -0.99
C MET A 125 7.21 -0.27 0.53
N LEU A 126 6.17 0.27 1.18
CA LEU A 126 6.03 0.22 2.64
C LEU A 126 5.91 -1.22 3.15
N LEU A 127 5.13 -2.05 2.44
CA LEU A 127 4.89 -3.46 2.80
C LEU A 127 6.02 -4.39 2.39
N LEU A 128 6.72 -4.07 1.31
CA LEU A 128 7.73 -4.91 0.67
C LEU A 128 9.04 -4.11 0.42
N PRO A 129 9.67 -3.55 1.46
CA PRO A 129 10.93 -2.84 1.26
C PRO A 129 12.03 -3.78 0.74
N PRO A 130 13.03 -3.29 -0.04
CA PRO A 130 14.12 -4.08 -0.58
C PRO A 130 14.80 -4.98 0.45
N ALA A 131 15.11 -4.45 1.61
CA ALA A 131 15.75 -5.19 2.70
C ALA A 131 14.92 -6.39 3.24
N LEU A 132 13.58 -6.39 3.02
CA LEU A 132 12.74 -7.54 3.32
C LEU A 132 12.73 -8.54 2.15
N LEU A 133 12.65 -8.04 0.90
CA LEU A 133 12.64 -8.89 -0.30
C LEU A 133 13.95 -9.65 -0.48
N GLU A 134 15.10 -9.02 -0.21
CA GLU A 134 16.43 -9.61 -0.31
C GLU A 134 16.67 -10.82 0.62
N LYS A 135 15.82 -11.00 1.63
CA LYS A 135 15.84 -12.19 2.49
C LYS A 135 15.22 -13.43 1.86
N HIS A 136 14.58 -13.27 0.71
CA HIS A 136 13.83 -14.33 0.06
C HIS A 136 14.29 -14.50 -1.40
N PRO A 137 14.33 -15.73 -1.93
CA PRO A 137 14.61 -15.95 -3.34
C PRO A 137 13.50 -15.36 -4.21
N THR A 138 13.87 -14.79 -5.36
CA THR A 138 12.90 -14.29 -6.33
C THR A 138 12.07 -15.45 -6.92
N PRO A 139 10.74 -15.43 -6.81
CA PRO A 139 9.88 -16.53 -7.20
C PRO A 139 9.95 -16.80 -8.71
N LYS A 140 10.03 -18.08 -9.10
CA LYS A 140 10.21 -18.54 -10.50
C LYS A 140 8.93 -19.02 -11.16
N ASN A 141 7.94 -19.37 -10.36
CA ASN A 141 6.67 -19.94 -10.80
C ASN A 141 5.51 -19.44 -9.92
N PRO A 142 4.25 -19.66 -10.33
CA PRO A 142 3.08 -19.18 -9.58
C PRO A 142 2.96 -19.76 -8.17
N GLU A 143 3.46 -20.96 -7.94
CA GLU A 143 3.40 -21.59 -6.62
C GLU A 143 4.35 -20.93 -5.63
N GLU A 144 5.55 -20.63 -6.06
CA GLU A 144 6.51 -19.83 -5.28
C GLU A 144 5.98 -18.42 -5.01
N VAL A 145 5.25 -17.80 -5.97
CA VAL A 145 4.58 -16.51 -5.75
C VAL A 145 3.51 -16.65 -4.66
N ARG A 146 2.68 -17.70 -4.70
CA ARG A 146 1.66 -17.93 -3.67
C ARG A 146 2.29 -18.08 -2.28
N SER A 147 3.34 -18.90 -2.19
CA SER A 147 4.07 -19.16 -0.96
C SER A 147 4.71 -17.88 -0.40
N LEU A 148 5.45 -17.15 -1.24
CA LEU A 148 6.12 -15.92 -0.81
C LEU A 148 5.11 -14.81 -0.45
N ALA A 149 4.04 -14.66 -1.21
CA ALA A 149 2.99 -13.69 -0.93
C ALA A 149 2.29 -13.98 0.42
N ALA A 150 2.03 -15.25 0.72
CA ALA A 150 1.50 -15.67 2.01
C ALA A 150 2.49 -15.38 3.14
N THR A 151 3.76 -15.75 2.98
CA THR A 151 4.83 -15.48 3.95
C THR A 151 4.96 -13.99 4.25
N LEU A 152 4.90 -13.12 3.23
CA LEU A 152 5.02 -11.67 3.37
C LEU A 152 3.68 -10.98 3.68
N ARG A 153 2.58 -11.73 3.76
CA ARG A 153 1.22 -11.26 4.04
C ARG A 153 0.79 -10.14 3.08
N VAL A 154 1.01 -10.34 1.77
CA VAL A 154 0.63 -9.41 0.70
C VAL A 154 -0.12 -10.12 -0.42
N GLY A 155 -0.84 -9.35 -1.23
CA GLY A 155 -1.52 -9.89 -2.40
C GLY A 155 -0.51 -10.39 -3.46
N LYS A 156 -0.81 -11.51 -4.12
CA LYS A 156 0.05 -12.12 -5.16
C LYS A 156 0.36 -11.14 -6.29
N ARG A 157 -0.66 -10.45 -6.80
CA ARG A 157 -0.50 -9.44 -7.86
C ARG A 157 0.33 -8.24 -7.40
N THR A 158 0.18 -7.81 -6.15
CA THR A 158 0.99 -6.76 -5.54
C THR A 158 2.45 -7.16 -5.51
N LEU A 159 2.76 -8.39 -5.05
CA LEU A 159 4.11 -8.91 -5.01
C LEU A 159 4.74 -8.92 -6.40
N VAL A 160 4.08 -9.54 -7.41
CA VAL A 160 4.63 -9.66 -8.77
C VAL A 160 4.87 -8.30 -9.41
N ASN A 161 3.91 -7.37 -9.31
CA ASN A 161 4.07 -6.03 -9.87
C ASN A 161 5.18 -5.24 -9.16
N HIS A 162 5.31 -5.40 -7.84
CA HIS A 162 6.37 -4.72 -7.10
C HIS A 162 7.75 -5.28 -7.43
N LEU A 163 7.91 -6.60 -7.54
CA LEU A 163 9.16 -7.23 -7.99
C LEU A 163 9.58 -6.74 -9.38
N PHE A 164 8.62 -6.57 -10.30
CA PHE A 164 8.88 -5.99 -11.62
C PHE A 164 9.32 -4.53 -11.52
N ASN A 165 8.59 -3.71 -10.78
CA ASN A 165 8.89 -2.29 -10.62
C ASN A 165 10.26 -2.04 -9.95
N MET A 166 10.70 -2.97 -9.10
CA MET A 166 12.01 -2.93 -8.43
C MET A 166 13.13 -3.59 -9.25
N GLY A 167 12.84 -4.12 -10.44
CA GLY A 167 13.83 -4.73 -11.33
C GLY A 167 14.27 -6.16 -10.94
N TYR A 168 13.59 -6.81 -10.00
CA TYR A 168 13.89 -8.21 -9.63
C TYR A 168 13.45 -9.22 -10.68
N ILE A 169 12.45 -8.86 -11.52
CA ILE A 169 11.97 -9.66 -12.65
C ILE A 169 11.75 -8.75 -13.86
N ASP A 170 11.87 -9.32 -15.06
CA ASP A 170 11.57 -8.64 -16.32
C ASP A 170 10.07 -8.68 -16.69
N ALA A 171 9.70 -7.98 -17.77
CA ALA A 171 8.32 -7.89 -18.23
C ALA A 171 7.74 -9.25 -18.65
N PHE A 172 8.53 -10.09 -19.31
CA PHE A 172 8.10 -11.42 -19.76
C PHE A 172 7.76 -12.33 -18.57
N ARG A 173 8.64 -12.34 -17.57
CA ARG A 173 8.41 -13.10 -16.33
C ARG A 173 7.23 -12.59 -15.53
N ARG A 174 7.05 -11.26 -15.44
CA ARG A 174 5.89 -10.64 -14.83
C ARG A 174 4.58 -11.13 -15.46
N GLU A 175 4.50 -11.10 -16.79
CA GLU A 175 3.31 -11.49 -17.53
C GLU A 175 2.96 -12.97 -17.30
N ARG A 176 3.94 -13.86 -17.48
CA ARG A 176 3.78 -15.29 -17.17
C ARG A 176 3.30 -15.58 -15.76
N LEU A 177 3.83 -14.88 -14.78
CA LEU A 177 3.43 -15.08 -13.39
C LEU A 177 2.01 -14.58 -13.13
N LEU A 178 1.59 -13.47 -13.77
CA LEU A 178 0.26 -12.89 -13.59
C LEU A 178 -0.86 -13.68 -14.24
N GLU A 179 -0.59 -14.33 -15.41
CA GLU A 179 -1.57 -15.15 -16.13
C GLU A 179 -2.03 -16.39 -15.35
N SER A 180 -1.19 -16.87 -14.43
CA SER A 180 -1.41 -18.11 -13.68
C SER A 180 -1.83 -17.90 -12.22
N LEU A 181 -2.13 -16.66 -11.80
CA LEU A 181 -2.53 -16.29 -10.43
C LEU A 181 -4.03 -16.18 -10.26
#